data_adc2e12ae272c45ee42070d56d698daf
#
_entry.id   adc2e12ae272c45ee42070d56d698daf
#
_cell.length_a   1.000
_cell.length_b   1.000
_cell.length_c   1.000
_cell.angle_alpha   90.00
_cell.angle_beta   90.00
_cell.angle_gamma   90.00
#
_symmetry.space_group_name_H-M   'P 1'
#
loop_
_entity.id
_entity.type
_entity.pdbx_description
1 polymer ?
#
loop_
_entity_poly.entity_id
_entity_poly.type
_entity_poly.pdbx_seq_one_letter_code
_entity_poly.pdbx_strand_id
1 'polypeptide(L)'
;MTDVQTPIFIRQGRRYKDSESPNTYLKDINISNVTATSESMMTSSITGVPGLYPENITLSNIDITSPGGGTADMANISVPEAEKEYPENRKLGTTMPASGFYLRHAKNVTFSNVRFHFRMDDARPLYIKDDCTNIIETP
;
A
#
# COMPACT_ATOMS: atom_id res chain seq x y z
N MET A 1 12.80 -3.53 10.92
CA MET A 1 12.04 -4.79 10.65
C MET A 1 12.83 -5.60 9.63
N THR A 2 12.99 -6.89 9.87
CA THR A 2 13.69 -7.81 8.96
C THR A 2 12.75 -8.95 8.58
N ASP A 3 12.92 -9.45 7.35
CA ASP A 3 12.22 -10.63 6.83
C ASP A 3 10.69 -10.52 6.91
N VAL A 4 10.17 -9.32 6.69
CA VAL A 4 8.72 -9.10 6.68
C VAL A 4 8.16 -9.41 5.29
N GLN A 5 6.94 -9.91 5.24
CA GLN A 5 6.26 -10.16 3.97
C GLN A 5 5.83 -8.86 3.29
N THR A 6 5.19 -7.99 4.06
CA THR A 6 4.74 -6.67 3.58
C THR A 6 5.19 -5.61 4.58
N PRO A 7 6.04 -4.66 4.19
CA PRO A 7 6.57 -3.68 5.12
C PRO A 7 5.51 -2.77 5.75
N ILE A 8 4.62 -2.22 4.94
CA ILE A 8 3.54 -1.33 5.41
C ILE A 8 2.24 -1.74 4.74
N PHE A 9 1.23 -2.02 5.55
CA PHE A 9 -0.08 -2.42 5.09
C PHE A 9 -1.15 -1.61 5.82
N ILE A 10 -1.83 -0.71 5.08
CA ILE A 10 -2.93 0.11 5.59
C ILE A 10 -4.17 -0.25 4.79
N ARG A 11 -5.21 -0.70 5.48
CA ARG A 11 -6.41 -1.19 4.83
C ARG A 11 -7.69 -0.73 5.54
N GLN A 12 -8.53 -0.02 4.83
CA GLN A 12 -9.92 0.25 5.22
C GLN A 12 -10.81 -0.73 4.47
N GLY A 13 -11.41 -1.66 5.17
CA GLY A 13 -12.34 -2.63 4.60
C GLY A 13 -13.78 -2.36 5.01
N ARG A 14 -14.69 -3.22 4.52
CA ARG A 14 -16.11 -3.17 4.85
C ARG A 14 -16.59 -4.58 5.23
N ARG A 15 -15.95 -5.16 6.22
CA ARG A 15 -16.17 -6.56 6.58
C ARG A 15 -17.57 -6.84 7.14
N TYR A 16 -18.10 -5.90 7.92
CA TYR A 16 -19.40 -6.11 8.58
C TYR A 16 -20.54 -5.52 7.75
N LYS A 17 -21.60 -6.32 7.56
CA LYS A 17 -22.79 -5.90 6.80
C LYS A 17 -23.48 -4.69 7.43
N ASP A 18 -23.42 -4.61 8.74
CA ASP A 18 -23.99 -3.52 9.52
C ASP A 18 -23.08 -2.29 9.58
N SER A 19 -22.09 -2.24 8.73
CA SER A 19 -21.41 -1.00 8.41
C SER A 19 -22.32 -0.01 7.66
N GLU A 20 -23.62 -0.13 7.85
CA GLU A 20 -24.56 0.97 7.80
C GLU A 20 -24.21 2.04 8.82
N SER A 21 -23.28 1.73 9.73
CA SER A 21 -22.57 2.75 10.48
C SER A 21 -21.64 3.46 9.49
N PRO A 22 -22.03 4.64 8.96
CA PRO A 22 -21.22 5.39 8.02
C PRO A 22 -19.97 5.98 8.66
N ASN A 23 -19.64 5.59 9.87
CA ASN A 23 -18.71 6.30 10.76
C ASN A 23 -17.43 5.52 11.05
N THR A 24 -17.08 4.53 10.24
CA THR A 24 -15.79 3.87 10.36
C THR A 24 -14.78 4.59 9.46
N TYR A 25 -13.93 5.40 10.05
CA TYR A 25 -12.91 6.15 9.34
C TYR A 25 -11.53 5.69 9.73
N LEU A 26 -10.67 5.51 8.74
CA LEU A 26 -9.25 5.30 8.92
C LEU A 26 -8.55 6.57 8.45
N LYS A 27 -8.09 7.38 9.39
CA LYS A 27 -7.51 8.69 9.07
C LYS A 27 -6.51 9.16 10.10
N ASP A 28 -5.80 10.23 9.76
CA ASP A 28 -4.86 10.92 10.66
C ASP A 28 -3.75 9.98 11.14
N ILE A 29 -3.11 9.28 10.18
CA ILE A 29 -2.05 8.32 10.44
C ILE A 29 -0.70 8.95 10.10
N ASN A 30 0.24 8.85 11.02
CA ASN A 30 1.62 9.25 10.80
C ASN A 30 2.54 8.05 11.10
N ILE A 31 3.27 7.62 10.08
CA ILE A 31 4.27 6.56 10.20
C ILE A 31 5.61 7.17 9.82
N SER A 32 6.58 7.09 10.71
CA SER A 32 7.89 7.68 10.48
C SER A 32 9.04 6.82 11.01
N ASN A 33 10.21 7.02 10.42
CA ASN A 33 11.46 6.41 10.87
C ASN A 33 11.40 4.88 10.84
N VAL A 34 11.03 4.32 9.69
CA VAL A 34 10.92 2.87 9.49
C VAL A 34 12.04 2.40 8.57
N THR A 35 12.77 1.38 9.00
CA THR A 35 13.68 0.61 8.14
C THR A 35 13.14 -0.81 8.07
N ALA A 36 12.95 -1.31 6.86
CA ALA A 36 12.39 -2.64 6.65
C ALA A 36 13.11 -3.40 5.55
N THR A 37 13.26 -4.70 5.74
CA THR A 37 13.71 -5.65 4.72
C THR A 37 12.58 -6.65 4.45
N SER A 38 12.13 -6.70 3.21
CA SER A 38 11.07 -7.59 2.76
C SER A 38 11.65 -8.75 1.97
N GLU A 39 11.00 -9.90 2.07
CA GLU A 39 11.37 -11.11 1.33
C GLU A 39 10.31 -11.50 0.29
N SER A 40 9.34 -10.65 0.01
CA SER A 40 8.26 -11.02 -0.90
C SER A 40 7.95 -9.96 -1.96
N MET A 41 7.26 -10.40 -3.00
CA MET A 41 6.71 -9.52 -4.06
C MET A 41 5.42 -8.81 -3.61
N MET A 42 4.95 -9.09 -2.40
CA MET A 42 3.79 -8.47 -1.79
C MET A 42 4.22 -7.17 -1.12
N THR A 43 4.39 -6.14 -1.92
CA THR A 43 4.89 -4.83 -1.48
C THR A 43 3.89 -4.06 -0.64
N SER A 44 4.27 -2.88 -0.20
CA SER A 44 3.43 -2.06 0.67
C SER A 44 2.17 -1.55 -0.04
N SER A 45 1.11 -1.32 0.72
CA SER A 45 -0.13 -0.81 0.17
C SER A 45 -0.91 0.06 1.15
N ILE A 46 -1.68 0.99 0.56
CA ILE A 46 -2.67 1.81 1.26
C ILE A 46 -3.96 1.69 0.46
N THR A 47 -4.93 0.96 0.98
CA THR A 47 -6.15 0.67 0.23
C THR A 47 -7.40 0.91 1.05
N GLY A 48 -8.37 1.54 0.41
CA GLY A 48 -9.75 1.60 0.87
C GLY A 48 -10.65 0.69 0.05
N VAL A 49 -11.93 0.96 0.12
CA VAL A 49 -12.96 0.37 -0.74
C VAL A 49 -13.81 1.51 -1.31
N PRO A 50 -14.58 1.29 -2.37
CA PRO A 50 -15.43 2.34 -2.90
C PRO A 50 -16.30 2.98 -1.81
N GLY A 51 -16.20 4.30 -1.66
CA GLY A 51 -16.94 5.07 -0.67
C GLY A 51 -16.32 5.14 0.72
N LEU A 52 -15.28 4.38 1.02
CA LEU A 52 -14.55 4.44 2.29
C LEU A 52 -13.05 4.55 2.01
N TYR A 53 -12.55 5.77 2.07
CA TYR A 53 -11.18 6.10 1.70
C TYR A 53 -10.36 6.39 2.96
N PRO A 54 -9.27 5.64 3.22
CA PRO A 54 -8.30 6.09 4.20
C PRO A 54 -7.76 7.45 3.77
N GLU A 55 -7.60 8.36 4.72
CA GLU A 55 -7.20 9.73 4.39
C GLU A 55 -6.28 10.35 5.43
N ASN A 56 -5.60 11.41 5.01
CA ASN A 56 -4.69 12.16 5.85
C ASN A 56 -3.60 11.27 6.47
N ILE A 57 -2.80 10.67 5.58
CA ILE A 57 -1.75 9.74 5.97
C ILE A 57 -0.41 10.35 5.57
N THR A 58 0.52 10.37 6.49
CA THR A 58 1.89 10.83 6.25
C THR A 58 2.86 9.69 6.54
N LEU A 59 3.70 9.39 5.55
CA LEU A 59 4.80 8.44 5.67
C LEU A 59 6.11 9.20 5.48
N SER A 60 6.99 9.18 6.46
CA SER A 60 8.22 9.96 6.40
C SER A 60 9.44 9.19 6.92
N ASN A 61 10.59 9.43 6.28
CA ASN A 61 11.85 8.80 6.66
C ASN A 61 11.73 7.27 6.68
N ILE A 62 11.37 6.70 5.54
CA ILE A 62 11.14 5.26 5.38
C ILE A 62 12.16 4.71 4.40
N ASP A 63 12.77 3.60 4.77
CA ASP A 63 13.78 2.93 3.98
C ASP A 63 13.39 1.45 3.86
N ILE A 64 13.08 1.01 2.63
CA ILE A 64 12.62 -0.35 2.37
C ILE A 64 13.55 -1.02 1.38
N THR A 65 14.07 -2.19 1.76
CA THR A 65 14.80 -3.09 0.88
C THR A 65 13.90 -4.28 0.54
N SER A 66 13.78 -4.59 -0.74
CA SER A 66 12.95 -5.69 -1.21
C SER A 66 13.69 -6.53 -2.26
N PRO A 67 13.20 -7.75 -2.55
CA PRO A 67 13.88 -8.64 -3.50
C PRO A 67 14.00 -8.05 -4.91
N GLY A 68 13.00 -7.29 -5.34
CA GLY A 68 12.91 -6.84 -6.72
C GLY A 68 12.56 -7.98 -7.67
N GLY A 69 12.96 -7.87 -8.92
CA GLY A 69 12.75 -8.90 -9.93
C GLY A 69 11.39 -8.85 -10.62
N GLY A 70 10.58 -7.82 -10.36
CA GLY A 70 9.32 -7.66 -11.04
C GLY A 70 9.48 -7.27 -12.51
N THR A 71 8.53 -7.68 -13.34
CA THR A 71 8.51 -7.36 -14.78
C THR A 71 7.49 -6.25 -15.06
N ALA A 72 7.66 -5.57 -16.18
CA ALA A 72 6.80 -4.42 -16.54
C ALA A 72 5.33 -4.80 -16.70
N ASP A 73 5.03 -6.00 -17.20
CA ASP A 73 3.67 -6.49 -17.38
C ASP A 73 2.96 -6.76 -16.05
N MET A 74 3.68 -6.93 -14.96
CA MET A 74 3.09 -7.09 -13.63
C MET A 74 2.30 -5.85 -13.19
N ALA A 75 2.56 -4.67 -13.76
CA ALA A 75 1.75 -3.48 -13.53
C ALA A 75 0.26 -3.68 -13.85
N ASN A 76 -0.06 -4.67 -14.70
CA ASN A 76 -1.42 -4.99 -15.10
C ASN A 76 -2.10 -6.05 -14.20
N ILE A 77 -1.44 -6.49 -13.15
CA ILE A 77 -2.04 -7.44 -12.20
C ILE A 77 -3.29 -6.80 -11.59
N SER A 78 -4.41 -7.52 -11.67
CA SER A 78 -5.66 -7.10 -11.04
C SER A 78 -5.63 -7.40 -9.55
N VAL A 79 -5.79 -6.38 -8.75
CA VAL A 79 -5.86 -6.52 -7.29
C VAL A 79 -7.34 -6.59 -6.88
N PRO A 80 -7.79 -7.67 -6.22
CA PRO A 80 -9.20 -7.78 -5.82
C PRO A 80 -9.58 -6.71 -4.81
N GLU A 81 -10.83 -6.25 -4.86
CA GLU A 81 -11.35 -5.28 -3.89
C GLU A 81 -11.43 -5.87 -2.47
N ALA A 82 -11.80 -7.12 -2.35
CA ALA A 82 -11.86 -7.86 -1.09
C ALA A 82 -12.59 -7.09 0.03
N GLU A 83 -13.67 -6.38 -0.30
CA GLU A 83 -14.36 -5.44 0.60
C GLU A 83 -14.79 -6.06 1.92
N LYS A 84 -15.28 -7.29 1.86
CA LYS A 84 -15.87 -8.01 3.01
C LYS A 84 -14.91 -9.02 3.63
N GLU A 85 -13.72 -9.13 3.06
CA GLU A 85 -12.73 -10.06 3.55
C GLU A 85 -12.02 -9.52 4.80
N TYR A 86 -11.36 -10.41 5.50
CA TYR A 86 -10.51 -10.03 6.61
C TYR A 86 -9.40 -9.08 6.11
N PRO A 87 -9.10 -7.99 6.82
CA PRO A 87 -8.09 -7.03 6.34
C PRO A 87 -6.67 -7.58 6.53
N GLU A 88 -6.26 -8.42 5.62
CA GLU A 88 -4.90 -8.96 5.58
C GLU A 88 -4.35 -8.91 4.16
N ASN A 89 -3.03 -8.78 4.04
CA ASN A 89 -2.37 -8.59 2.75
C ASN A 89 -2.64 -9.73 1.76
N ARG A 90 -2.71 -10.96 2.22
CA ARG A 90 -2.96 -12.14 1.37
C ARG A 90 -4.30 -12.10 0.65
N LYS A 91 -5.25 -11.34 1.15
CA LYS A 91 -6.55 -11.15 0.48
C LYS A 91 -6.44 -10.27 -0.76
N LEU A 92 -5.36 -9.52 -0.89
CA LEU A 92 -5.08 -8.72 -2.08
C LEU A 92 -4.27 -9.49 -3.15
N GLY A 93 -3.81 -10.69 -2.84
CA GLY A 93 -3.04 -11.52 -3.77
C GLY A 93 -1.69 -11.94 -3.21
N THR A 94 -0.80 -12.39 -4.10
CA THR A 94 0.55 -12.83 -3.76
C THR A 94 1.64 -11.93 -4.31
N THR A 95 1.29 -11.07 -5.26
CA THR A 95 2.20 -10.14 -5.93
C THR A 95 1.46 -8.83 -6.17
N MET A 96 2.05 -7.71 -5.75
CA MET A 96 1.48 -6.40 -6.03
C MET A 96 1.98 -5.87 -7.37
N PRO A 97 1.15 -5.09 -8.09
CA PRO A 97 1.56 -4.49 -9.36
C PRO A 97 2.58 -3.35 -9.22
N ALA A 98 2.75 -2.80 -8.03
CA ALA A 98 3.74 -1.76 -7.73
C ALA A 98 4.94 -2.34 -6.99
N SER A 99 6.13 -1.82 -7.29
CA SER A 99 7.35 -2.25 -6.59
C SER A 99 7.52 -1.58 -5.22
N GLY A 100 6.94 -0.42 -5.01
CA GLY A 100 6.99 0.32 -3.75
C GLY A 100 5.66 0.33 -3.03
N PHE A 101 4.73 1.17 -3.47
CA PHE A 101 3.41 1.30 -2.87
C PHE A 101 2.29 1.20 -3.90
N TYR A 102 1.32 0.38 -3.59
CA TYR A 102 0.04 0.31 -4.30
C TYR A 102 -1.02 1.07 -3.49
N LEU A 103 -1.61 2.10 -4.09
CA LEU A 103 -2.67 2.89 -3.47
C LEU A 103 -3.95 2.75 -4.28
N ARG A 104 -5.05 2.49 -3.58
CA ARG A 104 -6.38 2.49 -4.19
C ARG A 104 -7.41 2.99 -3.19
N HIS A 105 -8.33 3.83 -3.67
CA HIS A 105 -9.36 4.45 -2.85
C HIS A 105 -8.75 5.15 -1.62
N ALA A 106 -7.78 6.03 -1.84
CA ALA A 106 -7.09 6.76 -0.78
C ALA A 106 -7.02 8.25 -1.08
N LYS A 107 -6.99 9.07 -0.03
CA LYS A 107 -6.97 10.53 -0.14
C LYS A 107 -5.93 11.15 0.78
N ASN A 108 -5.32 12.25 0.32
CA ASN A 108 -4.43 13.07 1.14
C ASN A 108 -3.33 12.22 1.79
N VAL A 109 -2.52 11.56 0.95
CA VAL A 109 -1.39 10.76 1.40
C VAL A 109 -0.10 11.45 0.99
N THR A 110 0.78 11.67 1.94
CA THR A 110 2.07 12.30 1.71
C THR A 110 3.20 11.32 2.01
N PHE A 111 4.07 11.14 1.03
CA PHE A 111 5.33 10.42 1.17
C PHE A 111 6.46 11.43 1.21
N SER A 112 7.25 11.43 2.27
CA SER A 112 8.38 12.33 2.44
C SER A 112 9.62 11.55 2.81
N ASN A 113 10.66 11.66 1.99
CA ASN A 113 11.90 10.93 2.19
C ASN A 113 11.66 9.42 2.35
N VAL A 114 10.99 8.82 1.37
CA VAL A 114 10.75 7.38 1.29
C VAL A 114 11.68 6.80 0.23
N ARG A 115 12.52 5.86 0.63
CA ARG A 115 13.56 5.28 -0.23
C ARG A 115 13.34 3.79 -0.38
N PHE A 116 13.61 3.30 -1.60
CA PHE A 116 13.48 1.89 -1.95
C PHE A 116 14.80 1.37 -2.51
N HIS A 117 15.18 0.19 -2.05
CA HIS A 117 16.35 -0.54 -2.53
C HIS A 117 15.89 -1.91 -3.02
N PHE A 118 16.31 -2.30 -4.21
CA PHE A 118 15.96 -3.57 -4.82
C PHE A 118 17.22 -4.42 -4.98
N ARG A 119 17.18 -5.67 -4.53
CA ARG A 119 18.29 -6.61 -4.68
C ARG A 119 18.49 -7.01 -6.14
N MET A 120 17.42 -7.06 -6.92
CA MET A 120 17.40 -7.23 -8.37
C MET A 120 16.58 -6.11 -8.99
N ASP A 121 16.91 -5.75 -10.23
CA ASP A 121 16.14 -4.72 -10.94
C ASP A 121 14.65 -5.09 -10.95
N ASP A 122 13.81 -4.09 -10.73
CA ASP A 122 12.36 -4.26 -10.72
C ASP A 122 11.75 -3.29 -11.73
N ALA A 123 11.06 -3.83 -12.72
CA ALA A 123 10.45 -3.04 -13.80
C ALA A 123 9.01 -2.60 -13.49
N ARG A 124 8.47 -2.98 -12.36
CA ARG A 124 7.16 -2.48 -11.93
C ARG A 124 7.24 -0.99 -11.59
N PRO A 125 6.17 -0.22 -11.81
CA PRO A 125 6.11 1.15 -11.31
C PRO A 125 6.33 1.20 -9.79
N LEU A 126 7.04 2.22 -9.33
CA LEU A 126 7.31 2.40 -7.91
C LEU A 126 6.02 2.68 -7.12
N TYR A 127 5.16 3.51 -7.69
CA TYR A 127 3.84 3.84 -7.13
C TYR A 127 2.76 3.56 -8.17
N ILE A 128 1.66 2.95 -7.73
CA ILE A 128 0.43 2.87 -8.50
C ILE A 128 -0.67 3.53 -7.68
N LYS A 129 -1.43 4.41 -8.33
CA LYS A 129 -2.51 5.19 -7.72
C LYS A 129 -3.78 4.95 -8.52
N ASP A 130 -4.73 4.28 -7.90
CA ASP A 130 -6.02 3.93 -8.52
C ASP A 130 -7.14 4.52 -7.67
N ASP A 131 -7.94 5.40 -8.27
CA ASP A 131 -9.00 6.12 -7.57
C ASP A 131 -8.48 6.81 -6.29
N CYS A 132 -7.46 7.63 -6.46
CA CYS A 132 -6.83 8.37 -5.38
C CYS A 132 -6.90 9.87 -5.62
N THR A 133 -6.91 10.65 -4.54
CA THR A 133 -6.93 12.11 -4.59
C THR A 133 -5.84 12.69 -3.71
N ASN A 134 -5.07 13.64 -4.24
CA ASN A 134 -4.04 14.37 -3.51
C ASN A 134 -2.98 13.45 -2.89
N ILE A 135 -2.26 12.74 -3.74
CA ILE A 135 -1.12 11.91 -3.35
C ILE A 135 0.15 12.70 -3.67
N ILE A 136 0.96 12.96 -2.65
CA ILE A 136 2.14 13.81 -2.75
C ILE A 136 3.38 12.98 -2.43
N GLU A 137 4.38 13.06 -3.30
CA GLU A 137 5.69 12.44 -3.09
C GLU A 137 6.73 13.57 -3.03
N THR A 138 7.48 13.67 -1.94
CA THR A 138 8.54 14.64 -1.77
C THR A 138 9.87 13.96 -1.42
N PRO A 139 11.01 14.57 -1.84
CA PRO A 139 12.32 14.03 -1.49
C PRO A 139 12.58 13.91 0.01
#